data_9cdbe5ea9515803d61e7c0c56a451375
#
_entry.id   9cdbe5ea9515803d61e7c0c56a451375
#
_cell.length_a   1.000
_cell.length_b   1.000
_cell.length_c   1.000
_cell.angle_alpha   90.00
_cell.angle_beta   90.00
_cell.angle_gamma   90.00
#
_symmetry.space_group_name_H-M   'P 1'
#
loop_
_entity.id
_entity.type
_entity.pdbx_description
1 polymer ?
#
loop_
_entity_poly.entity_id
_entity_poly.type
_entity_poly.pdbx_seq_one_letter_code
_entity_poly.pdbx_strand_id
1 'polypeptide(L)'
;DLYPNYHIYQAWTSKMILRILKNRDHLYLPSLEEAMSEIVSDGMEQLIVQPTHLINGIENEVMIRTIQKQAPSTLSLLFGCPLLSSTDDQKAVLTAVLSEYSEISREDAIVFMGHGTTHYANSVYAALDYMLKEMGHANIFMGTVEAYPDLDTLIRQVKKTSAKRVHLIPFM
;
A
#
# COMPACT_ATOMS: atom_id res chain seq x y z
N ASP A 1 -11.67 20.09 8.37
CA ASP A 1 -11.66 19.73 6.94
C ASP A 1 -10.38 20.28 6.31
N LEU A 2 -9.50 19.40 5.81
CA LEU A 2 -8.23 19.77 5.19
C LEU A 2 -8.42 20.29 3.74
N TYR A 3 -9.53 19.96 3.12
CA TYR A 3 -9.82 20.27 1.71
C TYR A 3 -11.25 20.84 1.54
N PRO A 4 -11.55 22.03 2.07
CA PRO A 4 -12.92 22.57 2.11
C PRO A 4 -13.49 22.90 0.72
N ASN A 5 -12.65 22.99 -0.30
CA ASN A 5 -13.04 23.31 -1.68
C ASN A 5 -13.21 22.08 -2.57
N TYR A 6 -13.08 20.88 -1.99
CA TYR A 6 -13.21 19.62 -2.73
C TYR A 6 -14.39 18.81 -2.22
N HIS A 7 -15.12 18.19 -3.14
CA HIS A 7 -16.07 17.14 -2.81
C HIS A 7 -15.28 15.83 -2.69
N ILE A 8 -15.31 15.18 -1.51
CA ILE A 8 -14.49 13.98 -1.26
C ILE A 8 -15.39 12.76 -1.32
N TYR A 9 -15.07 11.85 -2.24
CA TYR A 9 -15.68 10.53 -2.37
C TYR A 9 -14.71 9.48 -1.85
N GLN A 10 -15.26 8.39 -1.32
CA GLN A 10 -14.48 7.23 -0.90
C GLN A 10 -14.92 6.01 -1.69
N ALA A 11 -13.97 5.18 -2.08
CA ALA A 11 -14.25 3.92 -2.77
C ALA A 11 -13.29 2.82 -2.30
N TRP A 12 -13.81 1.61 -2.27
CA TRP A 12 -13.04 0.42 -1.88
C TRP A 12 -12.86 -0.49 -3.08
N THR A 13 -11.62 -0.91 -3.33
CA THR A 13 -11.26 -1.74 -4.49
C THR A 13 -11.47 -3.23 -4.26
N SER A 14 -11.33 -3.69 -3.01
CA SER A 14 -11.45 -5.11 -2.67
C SER A 14 -12.90 -5.57 -2.49
N LYS A 15 -13.47 -6.21 -3.51
CA LYS A 15 -14.83 -6.79 -3.47
C LYS A 15 -14.98 -7.84 -2.36
N MET A 16 -13.91 -8.56 -2.03
CA MET A 16 -13.92 -9.54 -0.95
C MET A 16 -14.08 -8.84 0.41
N ILE A 17 -13.32 -7.79 0.67
CA ILE A 17 -13.42 -7.02 1.92
C ILE A 17 -14.79 -6.36 2.04
N LEU A 18 -15.30 -5.74 0.99
CA LEU A 18 -16.66 -5.16 0.97
C LEU A 18 -17.72 -6.18 1.39
N ARG A 19 -17.64 -7.40 0.85
CA ARG A 19 -18.56 -8.49 1.20
C ARG A 19 -18.42 -8.93 2.65
N ILE A 20 -17.19 -9.04 3.16
CA ILE A 20 -16.93 -9.42 4.55
C ILE A 20 -17.49 -8.38 5.50
N LEU A 21 -17.19 -7.09 5.31
CA LEU A 21 -17.65 -6.01 6.16
C LEU A 21 -19.18 -5.90 6.15
N LYS A 22 -19.80 -6.02 4.98
CA LYS A 22 -21.26 -6.01 4.86
C LYS A 22 -21.91 -7.17 5.63
N ASN A 23 -21.37 -8.39 5.51
CA ASN A 23 -21.99 -9.57 6.10
C ASN A 23 -21.67 -9.75 7.59
N ARG A 24 -20.44 -9.44 8.02
CA ARG A 24 -19.98 -9.62 9.40
C ARG A 24 -20.34 -8.44 10.28
N ASP A 25 -20.09 -7.21 9.78
CA ASP A 25 -20.12 -6.00 10.59
C ASP A 25 -21.33 -5.11 10.25
N HIS A 26 -22.17 -5.54 9.28
CA HIS A 26 -23.29 -4.76 8.73
C HIS A 26 -22.87 -3.36 8.25
N LEU A 27 -21.60 -3.21 7.86
CA LEU A 27 -21.03 -1.98 7.36
C LEU A 27 -21.11 -1.95 5.84
N TYR A 28 -21.84 -0.96 5.32
CA TYR A 28 -21.90 -0.69 3.89
C TYR A 28 -20.86 0.37 3.50
N LEU A 29 -19.96 0.00 2.61
CA LEU A 29 -18.95 0.89 2.03
C LEU A 29 -19.09 0.85 0.51
N PRO A 30 -18.94 2.00 -0.18
CA PRO A 30 -19.13 2.05 -1.62
C PRO A 30 -18.01 1.30 -2.35
N SER A 31 -18.39 0.53 -3.35
CA SER A 31 -17.46 0.01 -4.35
C SER A 31 -16.97 1.14 -5.25
N LEU A 32 -15.95 0.85 -6.05
CA LEU A 32 -15.44 1.79 -7.04
C LEU A 32 -16.52 2.15 -8.07
N GLU A 33 -17.31 1.15 -8.50
CA GLU A 33 -18.39 1.32 -9.45
C GLU A 33 -19.53 2.21 -8.91
N GLU A 34 -19.87 2.06 -7.63
CA GLU A 34 -20.90 2.88 -6.96
C GLU A 34 -20.43 4.32 -6.79
N ALA A 35 -19.19 4.52 -6.33
CA ALA A 35 -18.62 5.86 -6.20
C ALA A 35 -18.54 6.59 -7.56
N MET A 36 -18.14 5.91 -8.64
CA MET A 36 -18.13 6.49 -9.98
C MET A 36 -19.53 6.87 -10.45
N SER A 37 -20.55 6.07 -10.14
CA SER A 37 -21.95 6.38 -10.49
C SER A 37 -22.43 7.63 -9.77
N GLU A 38 -22.07 7.79 -8.49
CA GLU A 38 -22.38 8.98 -7.70
C GLU A 38 -21.69 10.22 -8.27
N ILE A 39 -20.37 10.16 -8.52
CA ILE A 39 -19.57 11.26 -9.10
C ILE A 39 -20.17 11.76 -10.42
N VAL A 40 -20.58 10.83 -11.29
CA VAL A 40 -21.21 11.18 -12.58
C VAL A 40 -22.60 11.79 -12.37
N SER A 41 -23.39 11.27 -11.42
CA SER A 41 -24.71 11.80 -11.07
C SER A 41 -24.64 13.22 -10.51
N ASP A 42 -23.59 13.51 -9.75
CA ASP A 42 -23.36 14.84 -9.17
C ASP A 42 -22.83 15.86 -10.19
N GLY A 43 -22.60 15.43 -11.44
CA GLY A 43 -22.20 16.30 -12.53
C GLY A 43 -20.79 16.86 -12.39
N MET A 44 -19.88 16.14 -11.74
CA MET A 44 -18.49 16.54 -11.59
C MET A 44 -17.79 16.62 -12.96
N GLU A 45 -17.04 17.70 -13.19
CA GLU A 45 -16.28 17.91 -14.43
C GLU A 45 -14.81 17.49 -14.33
N GLN A 46 -14.29 17.40 -13.09
CA GLN A 46 -12.92 16.97 -12.79
C GLN A 46 -12.91 15.97 -11.64
N LEU A 47 -12.12 14.91 -11.79
CA LEU A 47 -11.89 13.91 -10.75
C LEU A 47 -10.41 13.71 -10.53
N ILE A 48 -9.97 13.95 -9.30
CA ILE A 48 -8.63 13.59 -8.82
C ILE A 48 -8.76 12.29 -8.05
N VAL A 49 -8.08 11.26 -8.52
CA VAL A 49 -8.06 9.93 -7.89
C VAL A 49 -6.75 9.75 -7.15
N GLN A 50 -6.80 9.68 -5.83
CA GLN A 50 -5.63 9.38 -5.00
C GLN A 50 -5.72 7.96 -4.47
N PRO A 51 -4.91 7.00 -4.99
CA PRO A 51 -4.86 5.66 -4.44
C PRO A 51 -4.19 5.67 -3.06
N THR A 52 -4.71 4.85 -2.16
CA THR A 52 -4.07 4.54 -0.87
C THR A 52 -3.27 3.24 -0.93
N HIS A 53 -3.08 2.66 -2.11
CA HIS A 53 -2.23 1.50 -2.33
C HIS A 53 -0.77 1.81 -2.01
N LEU A 54 -0.04 0.85 -1.46
CA LEU A 54 1.40 0.99 -1.24
C LEU A 54 2.18 0.97 -2.56
N ILE A 55 1.81 0.07 -3.47
CA ILE A 55 2.55 -0.18 -4.72
C ILE A 55 1.63 -0.06 -5.93
N ASN A 56 2.23 0.21 -7.09
CA ASN A 56 1.54 0.20 -8.38
C ASN A 56 1.34 -1.26 -8.86
N GLY A 57 0.53 -2.01 -8.12
CA GLY A 57 0.23 -3.41 -8.38
C GLY A 57 -1.07 -3.62 -9.16
N ILE A 58 -1.50 -4.90 -9.23
CA ILE A 58 -2.70 -5.32 -9.97
C ILE A 58 -3.94 -4.52 -9.57
N GLU A 59 -4.15 -4.30 -8.27
CA GLU A 59 -5.34 -3.59 -7.77
C GLU A 59 -5.37 -2.14 -8.22
N ASN A 60 -4.20 -1.45 -8.21
CA ASN A 60 -4.10 -0.09 -8.72
C ASN A 60 -4.38 -0.01 -10.22
N GLU A 61 -3.85 -0.94 -11.00
CA GLU A 61 -4.15 -1.00 -12.45
C GLU A 61 -5.63 -1.28 -12.74
N VAL A 62 -6.24 -2.19 -11.97
CA VAL A 62 -7.68 -2.50 -12.10
C VAL A 62 -8.52 -1.28 -11.76
N MET A 63 -8.18 -0.56 -10.69
CA MET A 63 -8.83 0.69 -10.30
C MET A 63 -8.79 1.71 -11.45
N ILE A 64 -7.60 1.99 -11.98
CA ILE A 64 -7.42 2.96 -13.07
C ILE A 64 -8.27 2.57 -14.28
N ARG A 65 -8.19 1.32 -14.73
CA ARG A 65 -8.98 0.82 -15.88
C ARG A 65 -10.49 0.91 -15.64
N THR A 66 -10.94 0.61 -14.42
CA THR A 66 -12.36 0.69 -14.06
C THR A 66 -12.88 2.13 -14.15
N ILE A 67 -12.15 3.08 -13.57
CA ILE A 67 -12.50 4.50 -13.61
C ILE A 67 -12.51 5.00 -15.04
N GLN A 68 -11.47 4.74 -15.82
CA GLN A 68 -11.37 5.17 -17.23
C GLN A 68 -12.51 4.61 -18.08
N LYS A 69 -12.98 3.40 -17.80
CA LYS A 69 -14.09 2.77 -18.52
C LYS A 69 -15.45 3.39 -18.18
N GLN A 70 -15.63 3.87 -16.96
CA GLN A 70 -16.91 4.41 -16.47
C GLN A 70 -17.01 5.93 -16.62
N ALA A 71 -15.89 6.63 -16.73
CA ALA A 71 -15.87 8.06 -16.87
C ALA A 71 -16.47 8.51 -18.22
N PRO A 72 -17.45 9.42 -18.23
CA PRO A 72 -17.91 10.05 -19.46
C PRO A 72 -16.80 10.93 -20.04
N SER A 73 -16.86 11.21 -21.34
CA SER A 73 -15.87 12.04 -22.04
C SER A 73 -15.79 13.49 -21.53
N THR A 74 -16.80 13.93 -20.80
CA THR A 74 -16.86 15.25 -20.16
C THR A 74 -16.12 15.33 -18.82
N LEU A 75 -15.77 14.18 -18.21
CA LEU A 75 -15.08 14.12 -16.93
C LEU A 75 -13.57 14.07 -17.15
N SER A 76 -12.87 15.11 -16.71
CA SER A 76 -11.40 15.15 -16.70
C SER A 76 -10.85 14.31 -15.55
N LEU A 77 -9.89 13.41 -15.84
CA LEU A 77 -9.31 12.49 -14.88
C LEU A 77 -7.85 12.84 -14.60
N LEU A 78 -7.50 12.93 -13.31
CA LEU A 78 -6.13 13.02 -12.81
C LEU A 78 -5.89 11.89 -11.83
N PHE A 79 -4.79 11.17 -12.00
CA PHE A 79 -4.42 10.06 -11.10
C PHE A 79 -3.16 10.40 -10.32
N GLY A 80 -3.25 10.32 -9.01
CA GLY A 80 -2.09 10.29 -8.12
C GLY A 80 -1.39 8.93 -8.18
N CYS A 81 -0.18 8.89 -7.63
CA CYS A 81 0.61 7.66 -7.57
C CYS A 81 0.39 6.92 -6.24
N PRO A 82 0.54 5.58 -6.22
CA PRO A 82 0.71 4.81 -4.99
C PRO A 82 1.91 5.28 -4.16
N LEU A 83 1.90 4.96 -2.87
CA LEU A 83 2.84 5.52 -1.89
C LEU A 83 4.33 5.23 -2.21
N LEU A 84 4.66 4.07 -2.75
CA LEU A 84 6.05 3.64 -3.00
C LEU A 84 6.47 3.77 -4.47
N SER A 85 5.93 4.76 -5.19
CA SER A 85 6.11 4.87 -6.64
C SER A 85 7.46 5.44 -7.07
N SER A 86 8.15 6.19 -6.22
CA SER A 86 9.48 6.74 -6.51
C SER A 86 10.50 6.34 -5.44
N THR A 87 11.79 6.46 -5.77
CA THR A 87 12.88 6.23 -4.82
C THR A 87 12.83 7.21 -3.64
N ASP A 88 12.42 8.44 -3.90
CA ASP A 88 12.32 9.47 -2.85
C ASP A 88 11.15 9.17 -1.91
N ASP A 89 10.00 8.74 -2.43
CA ASP A 89 8.88 8.26 -1.62
C ASP A 89 9.27 7.06 -0.77
N GLN A 90 9.97 6.08 -1.36
CA GLN A 90 10.47 4.90 -0.65
C GLN A 90 11.38 5.28 0.52
N LYS A 91 12.32 6.21 0.32
CA LYS A 91 13.19 6.72 1.39
C LYS A 91 12.39 7.46 2.47
N ALA A 92 11.44 8.31 2.08
CA ALA A 92 10.61 9.05 3.00
C ALA A 92 9.77 8.11 3.88
N VAL A 93 9.16 7.08 3.27
CA VAL A 93 8.39 6.05 3.98
C VAL A 93 9.27 5.26 4.93
N LEU A 94 10.45 4.79 4.49
CA LEU A 94 11.38 4.07 5.39
C LEU A 94 11.80 4.96 6.56
N THR A 95 12.10 6.23 6.33
CA THR A 95 12.46 7.17 7.39
C THR A 95 11.33 7.33 8.41
N ALA A 96 10.10 7.51 7.94
CA ALA A 96 8.93 7.64 8.82
C ALA A 96 8.68 6.36 9.64
N VAL A 97 8.74 5.20 8.99
CA VAL A 97 8.54 3.90 9.64
C VAL A 97 9.64 3.64 10.66
N LEU A 98 10.91 3.90 10.34
CA LEU A 98 12.03 3.72 11.26
C LEU A 98 11.92 4.64 12.49
N SER A 99 11.40 5.85 12.32
CA SER A 99 11.14 6.77 13.43
C SER A 99 10.09 6.21 14.40
N GLU A 100 9.03 5.59 13.88
CA GLU A 100 7.96 4.99 14.70
C GLU A 100 8.47 3.82 15.58
N TYR A 101 9.42 3.05 15.06
CA TYR A 101 10.00 1.89 15.77
C TYR A 101 11.37 2.16 16.37
N SER A 102 11.74 3.41 16.61
CA SER A 102 13.04 3.83 17.15
C SER A 102 13.34 3.29 18.55
N GLU A 103 12.31 2.98 19.34
CA GLU A 103 12.42 2.44 20.70
C GLU A 103 12.77 0.94 20.74
N ILE A 104 12.70 0.23 19.60
CA ILE A 104 13.07 -1.18 19.54
C ILE A 104 14.60 -1.30 19.66
N SER A 105 15.05 -2.21 20.55
CA SER A 105 16.47 -2.44 20.79
C SER A 105 17.21 -2.84 19.51
N ARG A 106 18.40 -2.29 19.30
CA ARG A 106 19.29 -2.70 18.20
C ARG A 106 19.79 -4.15 18.29
N GLU A 107 19.60 -4.80 19.43
CA GLU A 107 19.87 -6.23 19.62
C GLU A 107 18.74 -7.13 19.13
N ASP A 108 17.60 -6.55 18.79
CA ASP A 108 16.44 -7.26 18.25
C ASP A 108 16.42 -7.13 16.70
N ALA A 109 15.71 -8.02 16.05
CA ALA A 109 15.43 -7.92 14.62
C ALA A 109 14.01 -7.37 14.39
N ILE A 110 13.83 -6.55 13.38
CA ILE A 110 12.53 -6.10 12.89
C ILE A 110 12.30 -6.72 11.51
N VAL A 111 11.15 -7.31 11.32
CA VAL A 111 10.73 -7.88 10.03
C VAL A 111 9.43 -7.23 9.61
N PHE A 112 9.49 -6.39 8.58
CA PHE A 112 8.33 -5.83 7.93
C PHE A 112 7.79 -6.81 6.90
N MET A 113 6.49 -7.14 7.00
CA MET A 113 5.81 -8.08 6.11
C MET A 113 4.78 -7.37 5.24
N GLY A 114 5.10 -7.22 3.97
CA GLY A 114 4.14 -6.80 2.95
C GLY A 114 3.24 -7.97 2.51
N HIS A 115 2.14 -7.66 1.84
CA HIS A 115 1.27 -8.69 1.26
C HIS A 115 2.00 -9.50 0.19
N GLY A 116 2.68 -8.81 -0.70
CA GLY A 116 3.27 -9.40 -1.90
C GLY A 116 2.28 -9.51 -3.06
N THR A 117 2.79 -9.69 -4.25
CA THR A 117 1.99 -9.83 -5.46
C THR A 117 2.78 -10.55 -6.55
N THR A 118 2.10 -11.18 -7.49
CA THR A 118 2.69 -11.73 -8.72
C THR A 118 3.05 -10.64 -9.75
N HIS A 119 2.64 -9.41 -9.52
CA HIS A 119 2.93 -8.27 -10.38
C HIS A 119 4.42 -7.86 -10.26
N TYR A 120 5.01 -7.33 -11.33
CA TYR A 120 6.43 -6.89 -11.34
C TYR A 120 6.74 -5.81 -10.28
N ALA A 121 5.75 -4.99 -9.88
CA ALA A 121 5.89 -4.03 -8.80
C ALA A 121 6.27 -4.65 -7.44
N ASN A 122 6.16 -5.97 -7.30
CA ASN A 122 6.62 -6.68 -6.10
C ASN A 122 8.11 -6.46 -5.82
N SER A 123 8.90 -6.16 -6.85
CA SER A 123 10.33 -5.88 -6.72
C SER A 123 10.66 -4.75 -5.75
N VAL A 124 9.71 -3.87 -5.45
CA VAL A 124 9.88 -2.78 -4.48
C VAL A 124 10.24 -3.30 -3.08
N TYR A 125 9.70 -4.44 -2.66
CA TYR A 125 10.01 -4.99 -1.34
C TYR A 125 11.48 -5.39 -1.21
N ALA A 126 12.06 -5.98 -2.24
CA ALA A 126 13.49 -6.28 -2.28
C ALA A 126 14.34 -4.99 -2.33
N ALA A 127 13.88 -3.96 -3.03
CA ALA A 127 14.54 -2.65 -3.06
C ALA A 127 14.51 -1.98 -1.68
N LEU A 128 13.38 -2.02 -0.98
CA LEU A 128 13.26 -1.50 0.39
C LEU A 128 14.17 -2.26 1.37
N ASP A 129 14.27 -3.58 1.26
CA ASP A 129 15.20 -4.37 2.07
C ASP A 129 16.66 -3.93 1.83
N TYR A 130 17.05 -3.75 0.58
CA TYR A 130 18.37 -3.23 0.23
C TYR A 130 18.60 -1.82 0.80
N MET A 131 17.65 -0.90 0.65
CA MET A 131 17.75 0.46 1.19
C MET A 131 17.93 0.47 2.71
N LEU A 132 17.21 -0.39 3.45
CA LEU A 132 17.38 -0.53 4.90
C LEU A 132 18.82 -0.87 5.28
N LYS A 133 19.48 -1.75 4.51
CA LYS A 133 20.89 -2.11 4.75
C LYS A 133 21.82 -0.94 4.44
N GLU A 134 21.61 -0.23 3.33
CA GLU A 134 22.37 0.98 2.98
C GLU A 134 22.19 2.12 4.00
N MET A 135 21.03 2.21 4.65
CA MET A 135 20.76 3.14 5.76
C MET A 135 21.39 2.69 7.09
N GLY A 136 22.11 1.56 7.13
CA GLY A 136 22.80 1.05 8.31
C GLY A 136 21.96 0.15 9.23
N HIS A 137 20.77 -0.27 8.78
CA HIS A 137 19.85 -1.11 9.57
C HIS A 137 19.99 -2.59 9.19
N ALA A 138 21.13 -3.20 9.52
CA ALA A 138 21.45 -4.60 9.17
C ALA A 138 20.51 -5.65 9.79
N ASN A 139 19.84 -5.31 10.88
CA ASN A 139 18.90 -6.18 11.61
C ASN A 139 17.43 -5.91 11.30
N ILE A 140 17.13 -5.06 10.31
CA ILE A 140 15.77 -4.79 9.84
C ILE A 140 15.60 -5.41 8.45
N PHE A 141 14.52 -6.14 8.26
CA PHE A 141 14.26 -6.92 7.05
C PHE A 141 12.90 -6.57 6.47
N MET A 142 12.80 -6.65 5.15
CA MET A 142 11.56 -6.45 4.41
C MET A 142 11.27 -7.69 3.56
N GLY A 143 10.07 -8.23 3.69
CA GLY A 143 9.63 -9.35 2.89
C GLY A 143 8.12 -9.36 2.67
N THR A 144 7.62 -10.46 2.10
CA THR A 144 6.23 -10.59 1.70
C THR A 144 5.64 -11.94 2.12
N VAL A 145 4.30 -11.97 2.25
CA VAL A 145 3.56 -13.19 2.57
C VAL A 145 3.42 -14.09 1.35
N GLU A 146 3.09 -13.51 0.18
CA GLU A 146 2.69 -14.27 -1.02
C GLU A 146 3.72 -14.24 -2.16
N ALA A 147 4.86 -13.52 -1.98
CA ALA A 147 5.86 -13.36 -3.04
C ALA A 147 7.28 -13.32 -2.50
N TYR A 148 8.25 -12.81 -3.29
CA TYR A 148 9.65 -12.69 -2.89
C TYR A 148 9.98 -11.23 -2.50
N PRO A 149 10.79 -10.99 -1.43
CA PRO A 149 11.39 -11.95 -0.49
C PRO A 149 10.35 -12.69 0.36
N ASP A 150 10.39 -14.02 0.31
CA ASP A 150 9.45 -14.88 1.01
C ASP A 150 9.83 -15.13 2.49
N LEU A 151 8.92 -15.73 3.23
CA LEU A 151 9.11 -16.02 4.65
C LEU A 151 10.36 -16.91 4.90
N ASP A 152 10.61 -17.91 4.05
CA ASP A 152 11.78 -18.78 4.20
C ASP A 152 13.08 -18.01 4.00
N THR A 153 13.11 -17.08 3.06
CA THR A 153 14.23 -16.17 2.85
C THR A 153 14.47 -15.30 4.08
N LEU A 154 13.41 -14.71 4.64
CA LEU A 154 13.50 -13.90 5.86
C LEU A 154 13.99 -14.71 7.06
N ILE A 155 13.46 -15.91 7.27
CA ILE A 155 13.90 -16.81 8.34
C ILE A 155 15.40 -17.12 8.21
N ARG A 156 15.89 -17.41 6.99
CA ARG A 156 17.32 -17.63 6.76
C ARG A 156 18.18 -16.40 7.05
N GLN A 157 17.68 -15.20 6.71
CA GLN A 157 18.41 -13.95 6.96
C GLN A 157 18.44 -13.63 8.47
N VAL A 158 17.30 -13.69 9.14
CA VAL A 158 17.19 -13.42 10.58
C VAL A 158 18.04 -14.40 11.40
N LYS A 159 18.06 -15.70 11.04
CA LYS A 159 18.91 -16.71 11.71
C LYS A 159 20.42 -16.44 11.59
N LYS A 160 20.87 -15.62 10.66
CA LYS A 160 22.27 -15.20 10.54
C LYS A 160 22.62 -14.04 11.50
N THR A 161 21.62 -13.39 12.06
CA THR A 161 21.82 -12.36 13.07
C THR A 161 21.93 -13.00 14.46
N SER A 162 22.46 -12.25 15.42
CA SER A 162 22.43 -12.61 16.84
C SER A 162 21.23 -12.00 17.58
N ALA A 163 20.15 -11.71 16.86
CA ALA A 163 18.99 -11.06 17.44
C ALA A 163 18.37 -11.87 18.58
N LYS A 164 18.08 -11.19 19.68
CA LYS A 164 17.47 -11.79 20.88
C LYS A 164 15.97 -12.00 20.72
N ARG A 165 15.33 -11.10 20.01
CA ARG A 165 13.88 -11.11 19.71
C ARG A 165 13.64 -10.71 18.25
N VAL A 166 12.51 -11.11 17.71
CA VAL A 166 12.07 -10.73 16.38
C VAL A 166 10.72 -10.03 16.50
N HIS A 167 10.64 -8.79 16.04
CA HIS A 167 9.41 -8.04 15.94
C HIS A 167 8.86 -8.19 14.51
N LEU A 168 7.70 -8.82 14.40
CA LEU A 168 7.03 -9.00 13.11
C LEU A 168 5.95 -7.93 12.96
N ILE A 169 6.08 -7.09 11.94
CA ILE A 169 5.25 -5.90 11.75
C ILE A 169 4.59 -5.96 10.37
N PRO A 170 3.26 -5.87 10.26
CA PRO A 170 2.59 -5.74 8.99
C PRO A 170 3.00 -4.45 8.26
N PHE A 171 3.22 -4.55 6.95
CA PHE A 171 3.54 -3.44 6.06
C PHE A 171 2.62 -3.51 4.84
N MET A 172 1.34 -3.08 5.07
CA MET A 172 0.24 -3.21 4.10
C MET A 172 -0.64 -1.96 4.12
#